data_6c0f6655c98b96a9f3bd0325c95a5846
#
_entry.id   6c0f6655c98b96a9f3bd0325c95a5846
#
_cell.length_a   1.000
_cell.length_b   1.000
_cell.length_c   1.000
_cell.angle_alpha   90.00
_cell.angle_beta   90.00
_cell.angle_gamma   90.00
#
_symmetry.space_group_name_H-M   'P 1'
#
loop_
_entity.id
_entity.type
_entity.pdbx_description
1 polymer ?
#
loop_
_entity_poly.entity_id
_entity_poly.type
_entity_poly.pdbx_seq_one_letter_code
_entity_poly.pdbx_strand_id
1 'polypeptide(L)'
;MNSDVATLQSIAKTLEEEPLASQRMLAENAGMSIGLMNAVLKRFVERGWIMLTNVNLRKLSYAVTPDGIAELTSRSQKFAKRTFAIANTYNETFCHLVSESKKQGITTLVLYGKSYIRFLLIYACQTLNVTFIEKEVTEPVMKNALCVVGELNEESEITRLENEGCVNLLNLIEKY
;
A
#
# COMPACT_ATOMS: atom_id res chain seq x y z
N MET A 1 4.92 -5.66 -9.50
CA MET A 1 3.66 -5.13 -10.10
C MET A 1 3.73 -5.39 -11.59
N ASN A 2 2.70 -5.96 -12.21
CA ASN A 2 2.80 -6.32 -13.63
C ASN A 2 2.75 -5.02 -14.45
N SER A 3 3.82 -4.70 -15.15
CA SER A 3 4.02 -3.48 -15.94
C SER A 3 2.81 -3.12 -16.84
N ASP A 4 2.17 -4.13 -17.45
CA ASP A 4 1.04 -3.94 -18.37
C ASP A 4 -0.18 -3.28 -17.71
N VAL A 5 -0.50 -3.61 -16.47
CA VAL A 5 -1.69 -3.04 -15.78
C VAL A 5 -1.46 -1.60 -15.35
N ALA A 6 -0.27 -1.29 -14.86
CA ALA A 6 0.08 0.09 -14.54
C ALA A 6 0.04 0.97 -15.81
N THR A 7 0.50 0.41 -16.94
CA THR A 7 0.43 1.10 -18.22
C THR A 7 -1.01 1.25 -18.71
N LEU A 8 -1.85 0.22 -18.61
CA LEU A 8 -3.27 0.30 -18.96
C LEU A 8 -4.01 1.32 -18.09
N GLN A 9 -3.69 1.40 -16.81
CA GLN A 9 -4.26 2.40 -15.89
C GLN A 9 -3.85 3.82 -16.27
N SER A 10 -2.57 4.05 -16.63
CA SER A 10 -2.10 5.34 -17.12
C SER A 10 -2.80 5.75 -18.41
N ILE A 11 -2.94 4.81 -19.36
CA ILE A 11 -3.67 5.05 -20.62
C ILE A 11 -5.13 5.39 -20.33
N ALA A 12 -5.81 4.62 -19.47
CA ALA A 12 -7.22 4.85 -19.12
C ALA A 12 -7.41 6.25 -18.53
N LYS A 13 -6.57 6.66 -17.58
CA LYS A 13 -6.60 7.99 -16.99
C LYS A 13 -6.38 9.09 -18.04
N THR A 14 -5.39 8.93 -18.91
CA THR A 14 -5.11 9.92 -19.96
C THR A 14 -6.30 10.05 -20.93
N LEU A 15 -6.94 8.95 -21.30
CA LEU A 15 -8.10 8.96 -22.20
C LEU A 15 -9.39 9.49 -21.53
N GLU A 16 -9.49 9.41 -20.22
CA GLU A 16 -10.57 10.06 -19.44
C GLU A 16 -10.42 11.60 -19.46
N GLU A 17 -9.20 12.10 -19.31
CA GLU A 17 -8.88 13.54 -19.33
C GLU A 17 -8.87 14.10 -20.77
N GLU A 18 -8.34 13.35 -21.73
CA GLU A 18 -8.19 13.73 -23.14
C GLU A 18 -8.60 12.55 -24.05
N PRO A 19 -9.89 12.46 -24.45
CA PRO A 19 -10.42 11.33 -25.23
C PRO A 19 -9.80 11.15 -26.63
N LEU A 20 -9.12 12.18 -27.14
CA LEU A 20 -8.42 12.16 -28.44
C LEU A 20 -6.90 12.20 -28.27
N ALA A 21 -6.38 11.77 -27.12
CA ALA A 21 -4.95 11.75 -26.83
C ALA A 21 -4.17 11.02 -27.92
N SER A 22 -3.06 11.61 -28.33
CA SER A 22 -2.13 11.01 -29.29
C SER A 22 -1.27 9.94 -28.64
N GLN A 23 -0.69 9.03 -29.45
CA GLN A 23 0.29 8.04 -28.95
C GLN A 23 1.47 8.69 -28.21
N ARG A 24 1.89 9.89 -28.63
CA ARG A 24 2.94 10.65 -27.95
C ARG A 24 2.51 11.04 -26.54
N MET A 25 1.31 11.59 -26.40
CA MET A 25 0.76 11.97 -25.09
C MET A 25 0.58 10.76 -24.16
N LEU A 26 0.08 9.65 -24.69
CA LEU A 26 -0.03 8.40 -23.94
C LEU A 26 1.35 7.91 -23.47
N ALA A 27 2.38 8.02 -24.33
CA ALA A 27 3.73 7.63 -23.98
C ALA A 27 4.34 8.54 -22.90
N GLU A 28 4.20 9.85 -23.04
CA GLU A 28 4.67 10.85 -22.08
C GLU A 28 4.06 10.64 -20.70
N ASN A 29 2.73 10.49 -20.62
CA ASN A 29 2.02 10.29 -19.35
C ASN A 29 2.33 8.93 -18.71
N ALA A 30 2.68 7.93 -19.51
CA ALA A 30 3.10 6.62 -19.01
C ALA A 30 4.61 6.52 -18.72
N GLY A 31 5.38 7.58 -18.95
CA GLY A 31 6.83 7.63 -18.73
C GLY A 31 7.63 6.69 -19.63
N MET A 32 7.22 6.50 -20.88
CA MET A 32 7.86 5.56 -21.81
C MET A 32 8.10 6.19 -23.21
N SER A 33 8.92 5.52 -24.02
CA SER A 33 9.15 5.93 -25.41
C SER A 33 7.92 5.66 -26.28
N ILE A 34 7.75 6.45 -27.37
CA ILE A 34 6.65 6.27 -28.33
C ILE A 34 6.70 4.88 -28.96
N GLY A 35 7.90 4.35 -29.26
CA GLY A 35 8.07 3.02 -29.84
C GLY A 35 7.57 1.92 -28.88
N LEU A 36 7.87 2.04 -27.60
CA LEU A 36 7.38 1.11 -26.58
C LEU A 36 5.85 1.24 -26.39
N MET A 37 5.32 2.46 -26.36
CA MET A 37 3.87 2.70 -26.29
C MET A 37 3.14 2.06 -27.47
N ASN A 38 3.67 2.16 -28.69
CA ASN A 38 3.08 1.52 -29.86
C ASN A 38 3.02 0.00 -29.72
N ALA A 39 4.09 -0.63 -29.22
CA ALA A 39 4.11 -2.07 -28.97
C ALA A 39 3.10 -2.48 -27.89
N VAL A 40 2.97 -1.67 -26.84
CA VAL A 40 1.98 -1.89 -25.75
C VAL A 40 0.56 -1.75 -26.28
N LEU A 41 0.26 -0.68 -27.02
CA LEU A 41 -1.09 -0.44 -27.58
C LEU A 41 -1.50 -1.58 -28.52
N LYS A 42 -0.59 -2.04 -29.40
CA LYS A 42 -0.86 -3.20 -30.27
C LYS A 42 -1.23 -4.43 -29.44
N ARG A 43 -0.44 -4.76 -28.42
CA ARG A 43 -0.68 -5.89 -27.53
C ARG A 43 -2.01 -5.75 -26.77
N PHE A 44 -2.37 -4.55 -26.33
CA PHE A 44 -3.63 -4.31 -25.62
C PHE A 44 -4.86 -4.39 -26.54
N VAL A 45 -4.72 -4.00 -27.81
CA VAL A 45 -5.74 -4.22 -28.83
C VAL A 45 -5.91 -5.74 -29.12
N GLU A 46 -4.81 -6.47 -29.28
CA GLU A 46 -4.83 -7.93 -29.46
C GLU A 46 -5.47 -8.67 -28.27
N ARG A 47 -5.34 -8.14 -27.07
CA ARG A 47 -5.99 -8.68 -25.86
C ARG A 47 -7.44 -8.22 -25.66
N GLY A 48 -7.93 -7.35 -26.52
CA GLY A 48 -9.27 -6.77 -26.39
C GLY A 48 -9.40 -5.74 -25.25
N TRP A 49 -8.32 -5.26 -24.65
CA TRP A 49 -8.38 -4.27 -23.56
C TRP A 49 -8.52 -2.83 -24.05
N ILE A 50 -8.06 -2.57 -25.27
CA ILE A 50 -8.18 -1.29 -25.96
C ILE A 50 -8.78 -1.55 -27.33
N MET A 51 -9.70 -0.70 -27.73
CA MET A 51 -10.19 -0.63 -29.09
C MET A 51 -9.56 0.55 -29.82
N LEU A 52 -9.34 0.34 -31.12
CA LEU A 52 -8.81 1.32 -32.03
C LEU A 52 -9.90 1.75 -33.01
N THR A 53 -10.16 3.04 -33.09
CA THR A 53 -11.14 3.59 -34.02
C THR A 53 -10.49 4.65 -34.90
N ASN A 54 -10.76 4.62 -36.19
CA ASN A 54 -10.35 5.65 -37.11
C ASN A 54 -11.32 6.84 -37.00
N VAL A 55 -10.82 7.97 -36.52
CA VAL A 55 -11.61 9.22 -36.48
C VAL A 55 -11.64 9.86 -37.88
N ASN A 56 -10.52 9.76 -38.61
CA ASN A 56 -10.39 10.12 -40.02
C ASN A 56 -9.15 9.42 -40.60
N LEU A 57 -8.86 9.62 -41.92
CA LEU A 57 -7.75 8.98 -42.65
C LEU A 57 -6.34 9.20 -42.02
N ARG A 58 -6.21 10.10 -41.06
CA ARG A 58 -4.91 10.45 -40.45
C ARG A 58 -4.91 10.43 -38.91
N LYS A 59 -6.06 10.18 -38.28
CA LYS A 59 -6.19 10.23 -36.80
C LYS A 59 -6.81 8.95 -36.27
N LEU A 60 -6.04 8.26 -35.43
CA LEU A 60 -6.50 7.11 -34.63
C LEU A 60 -6.98 7.60 -33.28
N SER A 61 -8.06 7.05 -32.79
CA SER A 61 -8.58 7.20 -31.43
C SER A 61 -8.48 5.86 -30.70
N TYR A 62 -8.19 5.93 -29.45
CA TYR A 62 -8.10 4.78 -28.54
C TYR A 62 -9.24 4.87 -27.52
N ALA A 63 -9.79 3.74 -27.14
CA ALA A 63 -10.73 3.66 -26.01
C ALA A 63 -10.47 2.38 -25.23
N VAL A 64 -10.59 2.45 -23.91
CA VAL A 64 -10.53 1.26 -23.07
C VAL A 64 -11.85 0.53 -23.21
N THR A 65 -11.79 -0.76 -23.46
CA THR A 65 -12.98 -1.62 -23.63
C THR A 65 -13.55 -2.04 -22.26
N PRO A 66 -14.79 -2.59 -22.23
CA PRO A 66 -15.30 -3.22 -21.03
C PRO A 66 -14.37 -4.31 -20.45
N ASP A 67 -13.69 -5.08 -21.31
CA ASP A 67 -12.72 -6.09 -20.90
C ASP A 67 -11.47 -5.47 -20.28
N GLY A 68 -10.99 -4.34 -20.82
CA GLY A 68 -9.90 -3.56 -20.22
C GLY A 68 -10.27 -2.99 -18.85
N ILE A 69 -11.48 -2.49 -18.70
CA ILE A 69 -12.01 -2.03 -17.40
C ILE A 69 -12.16 -3.19 -16.43
N ALA A 70 -12.66 -4.35 -16.88
CA ALA A 70 -12.78 -5.55 -16.06
C ALA A 70 -11.42 -6.04 -15.56
N GLU A 71 -10.37 -6.00 -16.39
CA GLU A 71 -9.00 -6.35 -15.99
C GLU A 71 -8.46 -5.41 -14.92
N LEU A 72 -8.59 -4.09 -15.07
CA LEU A 72 -8.23 -3.10 -14.06
C LEU A 72 -8.97 -3.32 -12.74
N THR A 73 -10.29 -3.53 -12.81
CA THR A 73 -11.14 -3.76 -11.64
C THR A 73 -10.78 -5.05 -10.91
N SER A 74 -10.63 -6.17 -11.65
CA SER A 74 -10.28 -7.48 -11.08
C SER A 74 -8.94 -7.42 -10.31
N ARG A 75 -7.95 -6.74 -10.86
CA ARG A 75 -6.65 -6.61 -10.19
C ARG A 75 -6.69 -5.67 -9.00
N SER A 76 -7.42 -4.57 -9.10
CA SER A 76 -7.63 -3.68 -7.95
C SER A 76 -8.32 -4.41 -6.80
N GLN A 77 -9.34 -5.23 -7.10
CA GLN A 77 -10.02 -6.07 -6.09
C GLN A 77 -9.07 -7.12 -5.48
N LYS A 78 -8.25 -7.81 -6.29
CA LYS A 78 -7.26 -8.77 -5.78
C LYS A 78 -6.22 -8.09 -4.89
N PHE A 79 -5.74 -6.91 -5.29
CA PHE A 79 -4.83 -6.11 -4.48
C PHE A 79 -5.47 -5.71 -3.15
N ALA A 80 -6.70 -5.16 -3.19
CA ALA A 80 -7.44 -4.78 -1.99
C ALA A 80 -7.65 -5.97 -1.05
N LYS A 81 -8.12 -7.12 -1.58
CA LYS A 81 -8.29 -8.35 -0.79
C LYS A 81 -7.00 -8.79 -0.12
N ARG A 82 -5.88 -8.76 -0.84
CA ARG A 82 -4.57 -9.12 -0.27
C ARG A 82 -4.14 -8.13 0.82
N THR A 83 -4.32 -6.83 0.59
CA THR A 83 -4.00 -5.79 1.57
C THR A 83 -4.83 -5.94 2.84
N PHE A 84 -6.14 -6.20 2.71
CA PHE A 84 -7.02 -6.45 3.86
C PHE A 84 -6.65 -7.74 4.60
N ALA A 85 -6.28 -8.80 3.88
CA ALA A 85 -5.82 -10.03 4.53
C ALA A 85 -4.56 -9.78 5.37
N ILE A 86 -3.58 -9.05 4.84
CA ILE A 86 -2.37 -8.66 5.56
C ILE A 86 -2.72 -7.79 6.78
N ALA A 87 -3.59 -6.80 6.63
CA ALA A 87 -4.02 -5.94 7.73
C ALA A 87 -4.72 -6.73 8.84
N ASN A 88 -5.54 -7.73 8.49
CA ASN A 88 -6.16 -8.62 9.48
C ASN A 88 -5.13 -9.45 10.24
N THR A 89 -4.13 -10.02 9.55
CA THR A 89 -3.03 -10.76 10.20
C THR A 89 -2.29 -9.87 11.20
N TYR A 90 -1.99 -8.64 10.83
CA TYR A 90 -1.34 -7.69 11.72
C TYR A 90 -2.22 -7.35 12.93
N ASN A 91 -3.52 -7.13 12.69
CA ASN A 91 -4.46 -6.87 13.77
C ASN A 91 -4.54 -8.02 14.77
N GLU A 92 -4.60 -9.26 14.31
CA GLU A 92 -4.58 -10.46 15.16
C GLU A 92 -3.28 -10.54 15.99
N THR A 93 -2.13 -10.28 15.34
CA THR A 93 -0.81 -10.27 16.00
C THR A 93 -0.75 -9.21 17.10
N PHE A 94 -1.22 -7.99 16.83
CA PHE A 94 -1.22 -6.92 17.83
C PHE A 94 -2.23 -7.17 18.96
N CYS A 95 -3.41 -7.65 18.64
CA CYS A 95 -4.38 -8.05 19.68
C CYS A 95 -3.80 -9.15 20.58
N HIS A 96 -3.11 -10.13 20.01
CA HIS A 96 -2.44 -11.16 20.79
C HIS A 96 -1.35 -10.57 21.69
N LEU A 97 -0.46 -9.75 21.15
CA LEU A 97 0.62 -9.09 21.90
C LEU A 97 0.08 -8.26 23.07
N VAL A 98 -0.93 -7.43 22.83
CA VAL A 98 -1.57 -6.59 23.86
C VAL A 98 -2.29 -7.46 24.90
N SER A 99 -2.95 -8.54 24.48
CA SER A 99 -3.64 -9.47 25.38
C SER A 99 -2.66 -10.18 26.31
N GLU A 100 -1.52 -10.68 25.80
CA GLU A 100 -0.50 -11.33 26.61
C GLU A 100 0.12 -10.35 27.62
N SER A 101 0.42 -9.12 27.19
CA SER A 101 0.93 -8.08 28.10
C SER A 101 -0.09 -7.74 29.20
N LYS A 102 -1.37 -7.67 28.85
CA LYS A 102 -2.43 -7.42 29.82
C LYS A 102 -2.55 -8.54 30.87
N LYS A 103 -2.37 -9.81 30.48
CA LYS A 103 -2.32 -10.94 31.44
C LYS A 103 -1.18 -10.82 32.44
N GLN A 104 -0.10 -10.15 32.05
CA GLN A 104 1.05 -9.84 32.92
C GLN A 104 0.84 -8.58 33.77
N GLY A 105 -0.34 -7.97 33.74
CA GLY A 105 -0.68 -6.78 34.52
C GLY A 105 -0.31 -5.47 33.83
N ILE A 106 0.15 -5.49 32.59
CA ILE A 106 0.47 -4.28 31.81
C ILE A 106 -0.81 -3.70 31.23
N THR A 107 -1.12 -2.45 31.58
CA THR A 107 -2.34 -1.74 31.16
C THR A 107 -2.07 -0.57 30.19
N THR A 108 -0.82 -0.40 29.78
CA THR A 108 -0.40 0.71 28.93
C THR A 108 0.48 0.19 27.81
N LEU A 109 0.19 0.60 26.55
CA LEU A 109 1.05 0.43 25.39
C LEU A 109 1.62 1.81 25.01
N VAL A 110 2.91 1.87 24.78
CA VAL A 110 3.62 3.08 24.36
C VAL A 110 4.24 2.85 22.98
N LEU A 111 3.86 3.65 22.00
CA LEU A 111 4.49 3.69 20.69
C LEU A 111 5.55 4.78 20.66
N TYR A 112 6.80 4.40 20.39
CA TYR A 112 7.92 5.32 20.20
C TYR A 112 8.08 5.64 18.71
N GLY A 113 8.00 6.94 18.38
CA GLY A 113 8.16 7.45 17.04
C GLY A 113 6.95 7.19 16.13
N LYS A 114 7.19 7.05 14.82
CA LYS A 114 6.15 7.02 13.78
C LYS A 114 5.93 5.63 13.22
N SER A 115 4.67 5.32 12.88
CA SER A 115 4.27 4.04 12.30
C SER A 115 3.11 4.20 11.32
N TYR A 116 3.17 3.56 10.14
CA TYR A 116 2.04 3.48 9.20
C TYR A 116 0.87 2.65 9.76
N ILE A 117 1.19 1.68 10.61
CA ILE A 117 0.21 0.74 11.18
C ILE A 117 -0.27 1.13 12.59
N ARG A 118 0.05 2.35 13.02
CA ARG A 118 -0.38 2.96 14.29
C ARG A 118 -1.86 2.73 14.59
N PHE A 119 -2.73 2.85 13.57
CA PHE A 119 -4.17 2.68 13.74
C PHE A 119 -4.58 1.28 14.21
N LEU A 120 -3.83 0.23 13.85
CA LEU A 120 -4.05 -1.14 14.31
C LEU A 120 -3.68 -1.29 15.80
N LEU A 121 -2.61 -0.64 16.24
CA LEU A 121 -2.24 -0.61 17.67
C LEU A 121 -3.31 0.08 18.51
N ILE A 122 -3.81 1.24 18.04
CA ILE A 122 -4.91 1.96 18.69
C ILE A 122 -6.15 1.07 18.79
N TYR A 123 -6.51 0.40 17.69
CA TYR A 123 -7.67 -0.51 17.67
C TYR A 123 -7.50 -1.66 18.66
N ALA A 124 -6.34 -2.31 18.69
CA ALA A 124 -6.05 -3.39 19.63
C ALA A 124 -6.15 -2.91 21.10
N CYS A 125 -5.60 -1.73 21.40
CA CYS A 125 -5.67 -1.14 22.74
C CYS A 125 -7.11 -0.81 23.14
N GLN A 126 -7.90 -0.20 22.26
CA GLN A 126 -9.31 0.11 22.50
C GLN A 126 -10.14 -1.16 22.75
N THR A 127 -9.96 -2.18 21.92
CA THR A 127 -10.68 -3.47 22.04
C THR A 127 -10.38 -4.17 23.35
N LEU A 128 -9.15 -4.06 23.85
CA LEU A 128 -8.70 -4.75 25.05
C LEU A 128 -8.68 -3.86 26.30
N ASN A 129 -9.19 -2.64 26.24
CA ASN A 129 -9.14 -1.66 27.33
C ASN A 129 -7.73 -1.48 27.91
N VAL A 130 -6.77 -1.18 27.03
CA VAL A 130 -5.38 -0.82 27.34
C VAL A 130 -5.17 0.63 26.93
N THR A 131 -4.46 1.40 27.74
CA THR A 131 -4.14 2.80 27.44
C THR A 131 -3.09 2.85 26.33
N PHE A 132 -3.33 3.67 25.29
CA PHE A 132 -2.37 3.91 24.21
C PHE A 132 -1.73 5.28 24.40
N ILE A 133 -0.39 5.34 24.33
CA ILE A 133 0.41 6.58 24.46
C ILE A 133 1.41 6.63 23.31
N GLU A 134 1.64 7.80 22.76
CA GLU A 134 2.71 8.06 21.80
C GLU A 134 3.81 8.90 22.44
N LYS A 135 5.05 8.59 22.13
CA LYS A 135 6.24 9.28 22.59
C LYS A 135 7.26 9.47 21.47
N GLU A 136 8.06 10.51 21.62
CA GLU A 136 9.19 10.70 20.70
C GLU A 136 10.29 9.66 20.99
N VAL A 137 11.02 9.27 19.94
CA VAL A 137 12.10 8.29 20.05
C VAL A 137 13.19 8.69 21.06
N THR A 138 13.37 10.00 21.30
CA THR A 138 14.35 10.56 22.23
C THR A 138 13.93 10.46 23.70
N GLU A 139 12.66 10.17 23.99
CA GLU A 139 12.19 10.05 25.36
C GLU A 139 12.61 8.72 26.00
N PRO A 140 12.79 8.69 27.33
CA PRO A 140 13.17 7.48 28.04
C PRO A 140 12.08 6.41 27.96
N VAL A 141 12.51 5.14 27.89
CA VAL A 141 11.59 3.99 27.82
C VAL A 141 10.79 3.87 29.12
N MET A 142 9.49 3.78 28.98
CA MET A 142 8.56 3.72 30.11
C MET A 142 8.58 2.33 30.76
N LYS A 143 8.75 2.31 32.09
CA LYS A 143 8.67 1.06 32.86
C LYS A 143 7.22 0.63 33.06
N ASN A 144 6.97 -0.67 33.19
CA ASN A 144 5.65 -1.27 33.38
C ASN A 144 4.65 -0.94 32.25
N ALA A 145 5.15 -0.80 31.01
CA ALA A 145 4.36 -0.61 29.81
C ALA A 145 4.84 -1.56 28.71
N LEU A 146 3.95 -1.93 27.81
CA LEU A 146 4.32 -2.56 26.56
C LEU A 146 4.87 -1.48 25.63
N CYS A 147 6.19 -1.43 25.48
CA CYS A 147 6.86 -0.45 24.63
C CYS A 147 7.08 -1.05 23.24
N VAL A 148 6.67 -0.34 22.21
CA VAL A 148 6.88 -0.70 20.82
C VAL A 148 7.56 0.44 20.08
N VAL A 149 8.42 0.14 19.11
CA VAL A 149 9.05 1.14 18.24
C VAL A 149 8.49 1.05 16.83
N GLY A 150 8.10 2.21 16.29
CA GLY A 150 7.52 2.32 14.95
C GLY A 150 8.55 2.13 13.84
N GLU A 151 8.11 1.61 12.72
CA GLU A 151 8.92 1.22 11.56
C GLU A 151 9.40 2.42 10.71
N LEU A 152 8.94 3.63 10.98
CA LEU A 152 9.31 4.83 10.23
C LEU A 152 10.45 5.65 10.86
N ASN A 153 11.13 5.08 11.85
CA ASN A 153 12.24 5.73 12.53
C ASN A 153 13.58 5.29 11.92
N GLU A 154 14.64 6.00 12.26
CA GLU A 154 15.99 5.63 11.82
C GLU A 154 16.44 4.29 12.46
N GLU A 155 17.19 3.49 11.72
CA GLU A 155 17.64 2.16 12.16
C GLU A 155 18.44 2.22 13.47
N SER A 156 19.23 3.27 13.67
CA SER A 156 19.98 3.54 14.89
C SER A 156 19.07 3.75 16.11
N GLU A 157 17.93 4.45 15.93
CA GLU A 157 16.95 4.72 16.99
C GLU A 157 16.17 3.44 17.32
N ILE A 158 15.77 2.69 16.29
CA ILE A 158 15.10 1.39 16.44
C ILE A 158 16.00 0.45 17.25
N THR A 159 17.24 0.28 16.84
CA THR A 159 18.20 -0.62 17.51
C THR A 159 18.44 -0.20 18.98
N ARG A 160 18.53 1.11 19.25
CA ARG A 160 18.67 1.61 20.62
C ARG A 160 17.46 1.23 21.48
N LEU A 161 16.24 1.50 20.98
CA LEU A 161 15.01 1.22 21.72
C LEU A 161 14.76 -0.29 21.90
N GLU A 162 15.15 -1.13 20.93
CA GLU A 162 15.13 -2.60 21.08
C GLU A 162 16.06 -3.05 22.20
N ASN A 163 17.26 -2.50 22.29
CA ASN A 163 18.22 -2.79 23.37
C ASN A 163 17.71 -2.32 24.75
N GLU A 164 16.85 -1.31 24.78
CA GLU A 164 16.14 -0.84 25.98
C GLU A 164 14.86 -1.62 26.30
N GLY A 165 14.52 -2.65 25.49
CA GLY A 165 13.39 -3.56 25.72
C GLY A 165 12.11 -3.22 24.96
N CYS A 166 12.15 -2.32 23.98
CA CYS A 166 11.00 -2.09 23.09
C CYS A 166 10.88 -3.22 22.05
N VAL A 167 9.65 -3.54 21.69
CA VAL A 167 9.34 -4.49 20.62
C VAL A 167 9.36 -3.76 19.28
N ASN A 168 10.16 -4.25 18.34
CA ASN A 168 10.20 -3.70 16.99
C ASN A 168 8.98 -4.18 16.19
N LEU A 169 8.19 -3.25 15.67
CA LEU A 169 6.99 -3.57 14.88
C LEU A 169 7.33 -4.29 13.58
N LEU A 170 8.47 -4.01 12.93
CA LEU A 170 8.90 -4.74 11.73
C LEU A 170 9.10 -6.23 12.03
N ASN A 171 9.77 -6.56 13.12
CA ASN A 171 10.03 -7.96 13.50
C ASN A 171 8.74 -8.75 13.79
N LEU A 172 7.65 -8.07 14.18
CA LEU A 172 6.34 -8.70 14.36
C LEU A 172 5.62 -8.95 13.04
N ILE A 173 5.90 -8.10 12.04
CA ILE A 173 5.23 -8.11 10.74
C ILE A 173 5.90 -9.09 9.78
N GLU A 174 7.24 -9.21 9.82
CA GLU A 174 8.02 -10.06 8.90
C GLU A 174 7.91 -11.56 9.20
N LYS A 175 7.34 -11.94 10.32
CA LYS A 175 7.14 -13.36 10.70
C LYS A 175 5.98 -14.05 9.95
N TYR A 176 5.25 -13.31 9.10
CA TYR A 176 4.07 -13.76 8.35
C TYR A 176 4.09 -13.31 6.89
#